data_b76bfe9fb898ce9ee348649d86d4a5bb
#
_entry.id   b76bfe9fb898ce9ee348649d86d4a5bb
#
_cell.length_a   1.000
_cell.length_b   1.000
_cell.length_c   1.000
_cell.angle_alpha   90.00
_cell.angle_beta   90.00
_cell.angle_gamma   90.00
#
_symmetry.space_group_name_H-M   'P 1'
#
loop_
_entity.id
_entity.type
_entity.pdbx_description
1 polymer ?
#
loop_
_entity_poly.entity_id
_entity_poly.type
_entity_poly.pdbx_seq_one_letter_code
_entity_poly.pdbx_strand_id
1 'polypeptide(L)'
;GHNYIPGENELFGYEGEFQPYLKPEVEEIVTEPHNFRIQDNDLGAGGPKAKYKANMEAIHLLQTLEQEERLATPEEQEILSRYVGWGGIPQAFEENNSNWTNEYLELKNTLSPEEYSAARASTLNAFYTSPTVIRSMYEALENMGLKQGNILEPSCGVGNFMGLIPESMSKTNMYGVEL
;
A
#
# COMPACT_ATOMS: atom_id res chain seq x y z
N GLY A 1 27.39 61.85 8.17
CA GLY A 1 27.08 60.66 7.38
C GLY A 1 25.82 60.04 7.91
N HIS A 2 24.74 60.11 7.15
CA HIS A 2 23.50 59.37 7.48
C HIS A 2 23.70 57.91 7.10
N ASN A 3 23.65 57.03 8.06
CA ASN A 3 23.53 55.60 7.79
C ASN A 3 22.12 55.32 7.27
N TYR A 4 22.01 55.15 5.97
CA TYR A 4 20.79 54.61 5.32
C TYR A 4 20.67 53.12 5.64
N ILE A 5 19.58 52.73 6.27
CA ILE A 5 19.22 51.34 6.45
C ILE A 5 18.12 51.05 5.41
N PRO A 6 18.39 50.23 4.37
CA PRO A 6 17.35 49.87 3.41
C PRO A 6 16.20 49.17 4.11
N GLY A 7 14.96 49.47 3.69
CA GLY A 7 13.78 48.73 4.13
C GLY A 7 13.87 47.27 3.70
N GLU A 8 13.24 46.36 4.45
CA GLU A 8 13.31 44.92 4.21
C GLU A 8 12.94 44.52 2.76
N ASN A 9 12.12 45.31 2.06
CA ASN A 9 11.73 45.06 0.66
C ASN A 9 12.78 45.48 -0.37
N GLU A 10 13.76 46.34 0.00
CA GLU A 10 14.80 46.78 -0.91
C GLU A 10 16.02 45.83 -0.96
N LEU A 11 16.16 44.99 0.06
CA LEU A 11 17.28 44.04 0.16
C LEU A 11 17.25 42.90 -0.83
N PHE A 12 16.10 42.58 -1.45
CA PHE A 12 15.94 41.42 -2.31
C PHE A 12 15.37 41.72 -3.70
N GLY A 13 15.09 42.97 -4.03
CA GLY A 13 14.64 43.35 -5.39
C GLY A 13 13.36 42.64 -5.86
N TYR A 14 12.47 42.25 -4.94
CA TYR A 14 11.26 41.51 -5.26
C TYR A 14 10.05 42.47 -5.17
N GLU A 15 9.52 42.84 -6.32
CA GLU A 15 8.18 43.47 -6.43
C GLU A 15 7.12 42.35 -6.48
N GLY A 16 6.90 41.65 -5.38
CA GLY A 16 5.85 40.65 -5.26
C GLY A 16 5.21 40.70 -3.88
N GLU A 17 3.90 40.49 -3.80
CA GLU A 17 3.21 40.34 -2.55
C GLU A 17 3.86 39.22 -1.74
N PHE A 18 4.31 39.53 -0.50
CA PHE A 18 4.79 38.54 0.44
C PHE A 18 3.68 37.54 0.73
N GLN A 19 3.77 36.33 0.17
CA GLN A 19 2.93 35.23 0.61
C GLN A 19 3.51 34.69 1.92
N PRO A 20 2.74 34.77 3.04
CA PRO A 20 3.20 34.19 4.28
C PRO A 20 3.48 32.70 4.06
N TYR A 21 4.63 32.23 4.56
CA TYR A 21 4.95 30.82 4.61
C TYR A 21 3.81 30.09 5.33
N LEU A 22 2.93 29.44 4.56
CA LEU A 22 1.96 28.51 5.10
C LEU A 22 2.79 27.37 5.68
N LYS A 23 2.74 27.22 7.01
CA LYS A 23 3.22 25.98 7.64
C LYS A 23 2.60 24.82 6.85
N PRO A 24 3.40 23.81 6.45
CA PRO A 24 2.79 22.59 5.91
C PRO A 24 1.70 22.18 6.90
N GLU A 25 0.52 21.85 6.37
CA GLU A 25 -0.54 21.27 7.18
C GLU A 25 0.11 20.17 8.02
N VAL A 26 -0.05 20.24 9.32
CA VAL A 26 0.40 19.17 10.21
C VAL A 26 -0.42 17.96 9.77
N GLU A 27 0.23 17.00 9.14
CA GLU A 27 -0.42 15.74 8.76
C GLU A 27 -1.11 15.21 10.02
N GLU A 28 -2.41 15.02 9.92
CA GLU A 28 -3.23 14.57 11.04
C GLU A 28 -2.75 13.17 11.40
N ILE A 29 -2.09 13.04 12.56
CA ILE A 29 -1.58 11.74 13.00
C ILE A 29 -2.78 10.83 13.24
N VAL A 30 -2.92 9.79 12.44
CA VAL A 30 -3.96 8.78 12.59
C VAL A 30 -3.69 8.01 13.88
N THR A 31 -4.55 8.19 14.90
CA THR A 31 -4.39 7.58 16.22
C THR A 31 -5.27 6.35 16.42
N GLU A 32 -6.33 6.21 15.63
CA GLU A 32 -7.28 5.11 15.74
C GLU A 32 -7.23 4.21 14.50
N PRO A 33 -7.12 2.89 14.67
CA PRO A 33 -7.15 1.96 13.55
C PRO A 33 -8.53 1.95 12.89
N HIS A 34 -8.56 1.94 11.56
CA HIS A 34 -9.80 1.84 10.79
C HIS A 34 -9.64 0.85 9.63
N ASN A 35 -10.73 0.22 9.25
CA ASN A 35 -10.75 -0.74 8.16
C ASN A 35 -10.69 -0.03 6.82
N PHE A 36 -9.72 -0.42 5.98
CA PHE A 36 -9.63 0.05 4.61
C PHE A 36 -10.65 -0.68 3.72
N ARG A 37 -11.29 0.07 2.81
CA ARG A 37 -12.20 -0.45 1.79
C ARG A 37 -11.55 -0.35 0.42
N ILE A 38 -11.27 -1.50 -0.18
CA ILE A 38 -10.68 -1.57 -1.53
C ILE A 38 -11.72 -1.14 -2.55
N GLN A 39 -11.42 -0.09 -3.29
CA GLN A 39 -12.26 0.44 -4.38
C GLN A 39 -11.70 0.14 -5.76
N ASP A 40 -10.38 -0.08 -5.84
CA ASP A 40 -9.70 -0.42 -7.07
C ASP A 40 -10.11 -1.82 -7.56
N ASN A 41 -10.62 -1.88 -8.79
CA ASN A 41 -10.98 -3.16 -9.43
C ASN A 41 -9.80 -3.78 -10.19
N ASP A 42 -8.74 -3.01 -10.39
CA ASP A 42 -7.58 -3.38 -11.20
C ASP A 42 -6.36 -3.76 -10.34
N LEU A 43 -6.58 -4.10 -9.05
CA LEU A 43 -5.52 -4.60 -8.17
C LEU A 43 -4.79 -5.77 -8.81
N GLY A 44 -3.46 -5.62 -8.93
CA GLY A 44 -2.62 -6.63 -9.56
C GLY A 44 -2.68 -6.64 -11.07
N ALA A 45 -3.37 -5.68 -11.71
CA ALA A 45 -3.29 -5.47 -13.14
C ALA A 45 -1.89 -5.03 -13.57
N GLY A 46 -1.56 -5.30 -14.83
CA GLY A 46 -0.27 -4.96 -15.39
C GLY A 46 0.73 -6.12 -15.41
N GLY A 47 1.87 -5.87 -16.05
CA GLY A 47 2.94 -6.86 -16.19
C GLY A 47 3.78 -7.01 -14.93
N PRO A 48 4.75 -7.96 -14.96
CA PRO A 48 5.60 -8.25 -13.80
C PRO A 48 6.33 -7.04 -13.21
N LYS A 49 6.80 -6.11 -14.03
CA LYS A 49 7.46 -4.88 -13.56
C LYS A 49 6.52 -3.94 -12.79
N ALA A 50 5.26 -3.82 -13.24
CA ALA A 50 4.26 -3.01 -12.55
C ALA A 50 3.91 -3.59 -11.17
N LYS A 51 3.75 -4.92 -11.10
CA LYS A 51 3.52 -5.64 -9.83
C LYS A 51 4.70 -5.50 -8.88
N TYR A 52 5.92 -5.65 -9.40
CA TYR A 52 7.14 -5.43 -8.63
C TYR A 52 7.16 -4.03 -8.00
N LYS A 53 6.91 -3.00 -8.82
CA LYS A 53 6.91 -1.62 -8.36
C LYS A 53 5.88 -1.40 -7.26
N ALA A 54 4.65 -1.88 -7.42
CA ALA A 54 3.60 -1.75 -6.42
C ALA A 54 3.98 -2.45 -5.09
N ASN A 55 4.59 -3.65 -5.17
CA ASN A 55 5.08 -4.36 -3.99
C ASN A 55 6.19 -3.56 -3.26
N MET A 56 7.15 -3.00 -3.99
CA MET A 56 8.24 -2.24 -3.37
C MET A 56 7.75 -0.93 -2.76
N GLU A 57 6.82 -0.23 -3.41
CA GLU A 57 6.18 0.97 -2.84
C GLU A 57 5.48 0.65 -1.51
N ALA A 58 4.74 -0.45 -1.45
CA ALA A 58 4.07 -0.88 -0.23
C ALA A 58 5.07 -1.29 0.88
N ILE A 59 6.15 -2.01 0.53
CA ILE A 59 7.19 -2.42 1.48
C ILE A 59 7.93 -1.21 2.05
N HIS A 60 8.36 -0.27 1.21
CA HIS A 60 9.05 0.93 1.68
C HIS A 60 8.15 1.78 2.59
N LEU A 61 6.88 1.91 2.23
CA LEU A 61 5.92 2.61 3.08
C LEU A 61 5.74 1.90 4.42
N LEU A 62 5.58 0.57 4.43
CA LEU A 62 5.45 -0.20 5.66
C LEU A 62 6.66 -0.01 6.57
N GLN A 63 7.89 -0.07 6.03
CA GLN A 63 9.11 0.17 6.79
C GLN A 63 9.15 1.59 7.38
N THR A 64 8.65 2.58 6.64
CA THR A 64 8.54 3.96 7.14
C THR A 64 7.55 4.05 8.30
N LEU A 65 6.36 3.46 8.16
CA LEU A 65 5.33 3.45 9.21
C LEU A 65 5.81 2.75 10.48
N GLU A 66 6.56 1.65 10.33
CA GLU A 66 7.16 0.93 11.47
C GLU A 66 8.24 1.76 12.16
N GLN A 67 9.09 2.45 11.42
CA GLN A 67 10.12 3.35 11.98
C GLN A 67 9.51 4.55 12.70
N GLU A 68 8.42 5.07 12.21
CA GLU A 68 7.70 6.21 12.77
C GLU A 68 6.70 5.79 13.88
N GLU A 69 6.51 4.50 14.09
CA GLU A 69 5.57 3.92 15.08
C GLU A 69 4.15 4.51 14.97
N ARG A 70 3.68 4.71 13.75
CA ARG A 70 2.37 5.29 13.46
C ARG A 70 1.50 4.43 12.56
N LEU A 71 0.20 4.72 12.57
CA LEU A 71 -0.76 4.13 11.67
C LEU A 71 -0.71 4.80 10.29
N ALA A 72 -1.13 4.05 9.27
CA ALA A 72 -1.25 4.55 7.91
C ALA A 72 -2.44 5.51 7.76
N THR A 73 -2.24 6.58 6.99
CA THR A 73 -3.35 7.44 6.53
C THR A 73 -4.21 6.70 5.51
N PRO A 74 -5.43 7.20 5.18
CA PRO A 74 -6.24 6.59 4.13
C PRO A 74 -5.53 6.47 2.78
N GLU A 75 -4.75 7.48 2.39
CA GLU A 75 -3.96 7.48 1.14
C GLU A 75 -2.83 6.45 1.19
N GLU A 76 -2.17 6.32 2.35
CA GLU A 76 -1.14 5.31 2.57
C GLU A 76 -1.73 3.90 2.59
N GLN A 77 -2.92 3.71 3.16
CA GLN A 77 -3.61 2.42 3.10
C GLN A 77 -3.92 2.01 1.65
N GLU A 78 -4.22 2.96 0.78
CA GLU A 78 -4.40 2.67 -0.64
C GLU A 78 -3.10 2.16 -1.28
N ILE A 79 -1.96 2.75 -0.95
CA ILE A 79 -0.65 2.27 -1.43
C ILE A 79 -0.36 0.86 -0.89
N LEU A 80 -0.57 0.62 0.41
CA LEU A 80 -0.37 -0.69 1.02
C LEU A 80 -1.27 -1.76 0.39
N SER A 81 -2.52 -1.41 0.04
CA SER A 81 -3.48 -2.33 -0.59
C SER A 81 -3.06 -2.80 -1.99
N ARG A 82 -2.13 -2.10 -2.64
CA ARG A 82 -1.58 -2.48 -3.95
C ARG A 82 -0.52 -3.57 -3.90
N TYR A 83 -0.13 -4.01 -2.72
CA TYR A 83 0.74 -5.17 -2.58
C TYR A 83 0.02 -6.42 -3.09
N VAL A 84 0.61 -7.08 -4.08
CA VAL A 84 0.00 -8.22 -4.77
C VAL A 84 0.81 -9.52 -4.65
N GLY A 85 1.81 -9.53 -3.78
CA GLY A 85 2.68 -10.67 -3.54
C GLY A 85 3.64 -10.94 -4.68
N TRP A 86 4.40 -12.02 -4.54
CA TRP A 86 5.48 -12.37 -5.46
C TRP A 86 5.10 -13.45 -6.46
N GLY A 87 3.89 -13.97 -6.39
CA GLY A 87 3.37 -14.94 -7.37
C GLY A 87 3.41 -14.38 -8.78
N GLY A 88 4.01 -15.15 -9.72
CA GLY A 88 4.16 -14.71 -11.10
C GLY A 88 5.27 -13.69 -11.37
N ILE A 89 6.14 -13.38 -10.38
CA ILE A 89 7.29 -12.49 -10.56
C ILE A 89 8.62 -13.19 -10.12
N PRO A 90 8.87 -14.44 -10.47
CA PRO A 90 10.11 -15.11 -10.08
C PRO A 90 11.37 -14.44 -10.63
N GLN A 91 11.24 -13.71 -11.74
CA GLN A 91 12.34 -13.01 -12.40
C GLN A 91 13.03 -11.97 -11.52
N ALA A 92 12.31 -11.39 -10.55
CA ALA A 92 12.87 -10.43 -9.59
C ALA A 92 13.92 -11.08 -8.65
N PHE A 93 13.92 -12.40 -8.53
CA PHE A 93 14.82 -13.17 -7.67
C PHE A 93 15.94 -13.90 -8.45
N GLU A 94 16.05 -13.64 -9.75
CA GLU A 94 17.04 -14.26 -10.64
C GLU A 94 18.28 -13.36 -10.77
N GLU A 95 19.39 -13.72 -10.12
CA GLU A 95 20.63 -12.97 -10.11
C GLU A 95 21.21 -12.69 -11.51
N ASN A 96 21.04 -13.63 -12.43
CA ASN A 96 21.64 -13.56 -13.77
C ASN A 96 20.67 -13.03 -14.84
N ASN A 97 19.52 -12.48 -14.45
CA ASN A 97 18.53 -11.94 -15.38
C ASN A 97 18.85 -10.45 -15.64
N SER A 98 19.51 -10.17 -16.78
CA SER A 98 19.93 -8.81 -17.15
C SER A 98 18.78 -7.81 -17.24
N ASN A 99 17.54 -8.27 -17.48
CA ASN A 99 16.37 -7.40 -17.55
C ASN A 99 15.83 -7.03 -16.15
N TRP A 100 16.34 -7.67 -15.10
CA TRP A 100 15.87 -7.53 -13.72
C TRP A 100 16.99 -7.22 -12.72
N THR A 101 18.18 -6.84 -13.20
CA THR A 101 19.35 -6.60 -12.35
C THR A 101 19.09 -5.56 -11.28
N ASN A 102 18.44 -4.44 -11.62
CA ASN A 102 18.18 -3.36 -10.67
C ASN A 102 17.18 -3.80 -9.60
N GLU A 103 16.10 -4.45 -10.00
CA GLU A 103 15.07 -4.95 -9.10
C GLU A 103 15.60 -6.07 -8.17
N TYR A 104 16.44 -6.95 -8.71
CA TYR A 104 17.13 -7.95 -7.91
C TYR A 104 17.99 -7.33 -6.81
N LEU A 105 18.81 -6.33 -7.17
CA LEU A 105 19.67 -5.64 -6.22
C LEU A 105 18.86 -4.83 -5.19
N GLU A 106 17.80 -4.16 -5.62
CA GLU A 106 16.89 -3.43 -4.74
C GLU A 106 16.28 -4.37 -3.69
N LEU A 107 15.71 -5.51 -4.11
CA LEU A 107 15.17 -6.52 -3.19
C LEU A 107 16.20 -6.99 -2.17
N LYS A 108 17.40 -7.31 -2.62
CA LYS A 108 18.51 -7.76 -1.76
C LYS A 108 18.91 -6.72 -0.73
N ASN A 109 18.79 -5.45 -1.05
CA ASN A 109 19.18 -4.35 -0.17
C ASN A 109 18.04 -3.90 0.76
N THR A 110 16.80 -4.13 0.37
CA THR A 110 15.61 -3.70 1.11
C THR A 110 15.16 -4.74 2.13
N LEU A 111 15.19 -6.02 1.77
CA LEU A 111 14.70 -7.12 2.61
C LEU A 111 15.84 -7.72 3.44
N SER A 112 15.54 -8.13 4.66
CA SER A 112 16.41 -9.00 5.43
C SER A 112 16.62 -10.36 4.73
N PRO A 113 17.67 -11.12 5.06
CA PRO A 113 17.87 -12.45 4.46
C PRO A 113 16.68 -13.39 4.65
N GLU A 114 16.00 -13.31 5.79
CA GLU A 114 14.83 -14.11 6.13
C GLU A 114 13.62 -13.69 5.27
N GLU A 115 13.33 -12.40 5.19
CA GLU A 115 12.25 -11.84 4.36
C GLU A 115 12.48 -12.13 2.88
N TYR A 116 13.71 -11.96 2.39
CA TYR A 116 14.07 -12.30 1.02
C TYR A 116 13.84 -13.78 0.72
N SER A 117 14.23 -14.65 1.62
CA SER A 117 14.04 -16.10 1.46
C SER A 117 12.55 -16.47 1.42
N ALA A 118 11.75 -15.90 2.32
CA ALA A 118 10.30 -16.09 2.36
C ALA A 118 9.63 -15.55 1.10
N ALA A 119 9.97 -14.33 0.67
CA ALA A 119 9.47 -13.71 -0.55
C ALA A 119 9.78 -14.57 -1.78
N ARG A 120 11.03 -15.05 -1.91
CA ARG A 120 11.44 -15.94 -3.00
C ARG A 120 10.66 -17.26 -3.00
N ALA A 121 10.48 -17.88 -1.84
CA ALA A 121 9.72 -19.12 -1.72
C ALA A 121 8.24 -18.93 -2.12
N SER A 122 7.66 -17.76 -1.83
CA SER A 122 6.26 -17.45 -2.13
C SER A 122 5.96 -17.23 -3.62
N THR A 123 6.99 -17.11 -4.48
CA THR A 123 6.80 -16.93 -5.94
C THR A 123 6.01 -18.05 -6.60
N LEU A 124 5.94 -19.23 -5.98
CA LEU A 124 5.26 -20.41 -6.50
C LEU A 124 3.80 -20.50 -6.06
N ASN A 125 3.39 -19.82 -4.99
CA ASN A 125 2.08 -20.03 -4.35
C ASN A 125 1.37 -18.75 -3.87
N ALA A 126 2.01 -17.60 -3.85
CA ALA A 126 1.38 -16.36 -3.44
C ALA A 126 0.62 -15.68 -4.60
N PHE A 127 -0.51 -16.27 -4.97
CA PHE A 127 -1.44 -15.73 -5.95
C PHE A 127 -2.73 -15.32 -5.24
N TYR A 128 -2.99 -14.04 -5.18
CA TYR A 128 -4.18 -13.52 -4.51
C TYR A 128 -5.38 -13.45 -5.46
N THR A 129 -6.56 -13.73 -4.91
CA THR A 129 -7.82 -13.69 -5.65
C THR A 129 -8.12 -12.26 -6.10
N SER A 130 -8.49 -12.09 -7.36
CA SER A 130 -8.76 -10.77 -7.93
C SER A 130 -10.03 -10.15 -7.35
N PRO A 131 -10.12 -8.81 -7.30
CA PRO A 131 -11.31 -8.10 -6.81
C PRO A 131 -12.59 -8.51 -7.52
N THR A 132 -12.54 -8.72 -8.84
CA THR A 132 -13.71 -9.15 -9.63
C THR A 132 -14.27 -10.47 -9.16
N VAL A 133 -13.41 -11.47 -8.90
CA VAL A 133 -13.83 -12.78 -8.41
C VAL A 133 -14.41 -12.67 -7.01
N ILE A 134 -13.74 -11.94 -6.11
CA ILE A 134 -14.21 -11.74 -4.73
C ILE A 134 -15.58 -11.07 -4.70
N ARG A 135 -15.79 -10.02 -5.50
CA ARG A 135 -17.09 -9.33 -5.59
C ARG A 135 -18.18 -10.28 -6.09
N SER A 136 -17.89 -11.11 -7.10
CA SER A 136 -18.85 -12.10 -7.59
C SER A 136 -19.20 -13.15 -6.54
N MET A 137 -18.24 -13.55 -5.70
CA MET A 137 -18.50 -14.46 -4.58
C MET A 137 -19.41 -13.81 -3.54
N TYR A 138 -19.18 -12.55 -3.17
CA TYR A 138 -20.05 -11.81 -2.27
C TYR A 138 -21.47 -11.63 -2.85
N GLU A 139 -21.57 -11.28 -4.14
CA GLU A 139 -22.87 -11.18 -4.81
C GLU A 139 -23.65 -12.51 -4.75
N ALA A 140 -22.97 -13.63 -4.96
CA ALA A 140 -23.59 -14.94 -4.82
C ALA A 140 -24.10 -15.20 -3.39
N LEU A 141 -23.31 -14.83 -2.37
CA LEU A 141 -23.73 -14.96 -0.96
C LEU A 141 -24.93 -14.07 -0.63
N GLU A 142 -24.94 -12.82 -1.14
CA GLU A 142 -26.09 -11.92 -0.98
C GLU A 142 -27.36 -12.49 -1.63
N ASN A 143 -27.23 -13.05 -2.85
CA ASN A 143 -28.34 -13.72 -3.55
C ASN A 143 -28.86 -14.96 -2.82
N MET A 144 -27.99 -15.65 -2.06
CA MET A 144 -28.39 -16.73 -1.16
C MET A 144 -29.01 -16.24 0.17
N GLY A 145 -29.07 -14.92 0.37
CA GLY A 145 -29.69 -14.29 1.54
C GLY A 145 -28.75 -14.02 2.71
N LEU A 146 -27.43 -14.19 2.56
CA LEU A 146 -26.49 -13.83 3.62
C LEU A 146 -26.40 -12.30 3.74
N LYS A 147 -26.77 -11.78 4.91
CA LYS A 147 -26.71 -10.34 5.22
C LYS A 147 -25.74 -10.02 6.35
N GLN A 148 -25.54 -10.96 7.24
CA GLN A 148 -24.64 -10.86 8.38
C GLN A 148 -24.30 -12.24 8.91
N GLY A 149 -23.18 -12.37 9.62
CA GLY A 149 -22.76 -13.63 10.22
C GLY A 149 -21.27 -13.63 10.54
N ASN A 150 -20.74 -14.82 10.69
CA ASN A 150 -19.30 -15.03 10.86
C ASN A 150 -18.75 -15.62 9.56
N ILE A 151 -17.73 -14.98 9.00
CA ILE A 151 -17.02 -15.47 7.81
C ILE A 151 -15.57 -15.74 8.23
N LEU A 152 -15.08 -16.93 7.92
CA LEU A 152 -13.68 -17.31 8.08
C LEU A 152 -13.00 -17.36 6.72
N GLU A 153 -11.94 -16.63 6.58
CA GLU A 153 -10.98 -16.72 5.46
C GLU A 153 -9.73 -17.47 5.94
N PRO A 154 -9.57 -18.76 5.60
CA PRO A 154 -8.53 -19.61 6.16
C PRO A 154 -7.14 -19.37 5.54
N SER A 155 -7.03 -18.58 4.50
CA SER A 155 -5.80 -18.18 3.82
C SER A 155 -5.94 -16.74 3.36
N CYS A 156 -6.03 -15.82 4.34
CA CYS A 156 -6.48 -14.47 4.07
C CYS A 156 -5.44 -13.62 3.29
N GLY A 157 -4.18 -14.05 3.22
CA GLY A 157 -3.13 -13.30 2.55
C GLY A 157 -3.07 -11.86 3.05
N VAL A 158 -3.21 -10.92 2.12
CA VAL A 158 -3.22 -9.48 2.42
C VAL A 158 -4.62 -8.93 2.80
N GLY A 159 -5.62 -9.80 3.00
CA GLY A 159 -6.93 -9.39 3.46
C GLY A 159 -7.87 -8.87 2.36
N ASN A 160 -7.69 -9.23 1.10
CA ASN A 160 -8.53 -8.76 0.01
C ASN A 160 -10.02 -9.04 0.22
N PHE A 161 -10.39 -10.21 0.77
CA PHE A 161 -11.77 -10.51 1.09
C PHE A 161 -12.33 -9.56 2.17
N MET A 162 -11.54 -9.19 3.15
CA MET A 162 -11.95 -8.24 4.19
C MET A 162 -12.11 -6.83 3.60
N GLY A 163 -11.16 -6.39 2.77
CA GLY A 163 -11.18 -5.08 2.12
C GLY A 163 -12.31 -4.90 1.09
N LEU A 164 -12.84 -6.01 0.56
CA LEU A 164 -13.87 -6.02 -0.49
C LEU A 164 -15.26 -6.43 0.01
N ILE A 165 -15.46 -6.62 1.34
CA ILE A 165 -16.77 -6.95 1.87
C ILE A 165 -17.78 -5.86 1.51
N PRO A 166 -18.98 -6.19 0.96
CA PRO A 166 -19.96 -5.20 0.55
C PRO A 166 -20.61 -4.49 1.75
N GLU A 167 -21.06 -3.27 1.54
CA GLU A 167 -21.70 -2.45 2.58
C GLU A 167 -22.93 -3.12 3.17
N SER A 168 -23.70 -3.85 2.37
CA SER A 168 -24.85 -4.66 2.79
C SER A 168 -24.50 -5.72 3.84
N MET A 169 -23.21 -6.13 3.91
CA MET A 169 -22.67 -7.13 4.84
C MET A 169 -21.77 -6.51 5.91
N SER A 170 -21.80 -5.19 6.12
CA SER A 170 -20.92 -4.44 7.03
C SER A 170 -21.02 -4.90 8.51
N LYS A 171 -22.09 -5.59 8.89
CA LYS A 171 -22.28 -6.17 10.23
C LYS A 171 -21.71 -7.60 10.37
N THR A 172 -21.05 -8.10 9.35
CA THR A 172 -20.41 -9.42 9.36
C THR A 172 -19.09 -9.37 10.14
N ASN A 173 -18.87 -10.37 11.01
CA ASN A 173 -17.57 -10.57 11.64
C ASN A 173 -16.67 -11.37 10.70
N MET A 174 -15.53 -10.77 10.33
CA MET A 174 -14.54 -11.41 9.50
C MET A 174 -13.39 -11.96 10.36
N TYR A 175 -13.00 -13.18 10.10
CA TYR A 175 -11.85 -13.84 10.74
C TYR A 175 -10.88 -14.26 9.65
N GLY A 176 -9.62 -13.85 9.76
CA GLY A 176 -8.55 -14.23 8.84
C GLY A 176 -7.54 -15.13 9.53
N VAL A 177 -7.06 -16.14 8.83
CA VAL A 177 -5.91 -16.96 9.23
C VAL A 177 -4.88 -16.90 8.12
N GLU A 178 -3.63 -16.67 8.47
CA GLU A 178 -2.48 -16.71 7.58
C GLU A 178 -1.32 -17.40 8.29
N LEU A 179 -0.42 -18.04 7.52
CA LEU A 179 0.73 -18.80 8.04
C LEU A 179 2.01 -17.95 8.06
#